data_45f08315fd7f9d1a6e4e2e3ba1d7a580
#
_entry.id   45f08315fd7f9d1a6e4e2e3ba1d7a580
#
_cell.length_a   1.000
_cell.length_b   1.000
_cell.length_c   1.000
_cell.angle_alpha   90.00
_cell.angle_beta   90.00
_cell.angle_gamma   90.00
#
_symmetry.space_group_name_H-M   'P 1'
#
loop_
_entity.id
_entity.type
_entity.pdbx_description
1 polymer ?
#
loop_
_entity_poly.entity_id
_entity_poly.type
_entity_poly.pdbx_seq_one_letter_code
_entity_poly.pdbx_strand_id
1 'polypeptide(L)'
;MADFSLAELEQIIHQRAHSGDPDSWTAKLFAKGMDKAAQKLGEEAVETVIAAVRGDRQGLVSESADLIYHWLVVLGIAGIPLDDVLKELEGRTSRSGIAEKASRG
;
A
#
# COMPACT_ATOMS: atom_id res chain seq x y z
N MET A 1 -13.67 20.08 6.31
CA MET A 1 -13.74 18.73 5.74
C MET A 1 -12.40 18.03 5.93
N ALA A 2 -12.44 16.89 6.54
CA ALA A 2 -11.20 16.13 6.73
C ALA A 2 -10.73 15.56 5.38
N ASP A 3 -9.45 15.71 5.10
CA ASP A 3 -8.88 15.15 3.90
C ASP A 3 -8.78 13.63 4.05
N PHE A 4 -9.03 12.93 2.95
CA PHE A 4 -8.84 11.48 2.92
C PHE A 4 -7.35 11.18 3.05
N SER A 5 -6.99 10.30 4.00
CA SER A 5 -5.60 10.00 4.29
C SER A 5 -5.33 8.49 4.20
N LEU A 6 -4.05 8.14 4.14
CA LEU A 6 -3.67 6.72 4.18
C LEU A 6 -4.08 6.09 5.51
N ALA A 7 -4.06 6.83 6.60
CA ALA A 7 -4.51 6.33 7.89
C ALA A 7 -6.00 5.98 7.87
N GLU A 8 -6.81 6.80 7.21
CA GLU A 8 -8.23 6.48 7.04
C GLU A 8 -8.43 5.25 6.17
N LEU A 9 -7.65 5.13 5.09
CA LEU A 9 -7.74 3.97 4.23
C LEU A 9 -7.33 2.70 5.00
N GLU A 10 -6.32 2.78 5.84
CA GLU A 10 -5.92 1.65 6.69
C GLU A 10 -7.08 1.20 7.57
N GLN A 11 -7.79 2.15 8.19
CA GLN A 11 -8.94 1.82 9.04
C GLN A 11 -10.07 1.17 8.25
N ILE A 12 -10.34 1.70 7.06
CA ILE A 12 -11.38 1.15 6.19
C ILE A 12 -11.04 -0.29 5.81
N ILE A 13 -9.79 -0.54 5.48
CA ILE A 13 -9.32 -1.89 5.12
C ILE A 13 -9.50 -2.84 6.29
N HIS A 14 -9.11 -2.43 7.51
CA HIS A 14 -9.28 -3.27 8.70
C HIS A 14 -10.75 -3.57 8.99
N GLN A 15 -11.62 -2.58 8.85
CA GLN A 15 -13.05 -2.77 9.05
C GLN A 15 -13.62 -3.77 8.03
N ARG A 16 -13.27 -3.62 6.77
CA ARG A 16 -13.76 -4.51 5.72
C ARG A 16 -13.21 -5.91 5.84
N ALA A 17 -11.96 -6.04 6.29
CA ALA A 17 -11.34 -7.35 6.48
C ALA A 17 -12.12 -8.19 7.50
N HIS A 18 -12.71 -7.54 8.48
CA HIS A 18 -13.41 -8.22 9.58
C HIS A 18 -14.93 -8.05 9.52
N SER A 19 -15.46 -7.58 8.38
CA SER A 19 -16.89 -7.28 8.26
C SER A 19 -17.79 -8.52 8.14
N GLY A 20 -17.22 -9.64 7.72
CA GLY A 20 -18.00 -10.82 7.41
C GLY A 20 -18.80 -10.72 6.12
N ASP A 21 -18.63 -9.64 5.36
CA ASP A 21 -19.33 -9.44 4.10
C ASP A 21 -18.73 -10.34 3.02
N PRO A 22 -19.50 -11.30 2.47
CA PRO A 22 -18.97 -12.22 1.46
C PRO A 22 -18.61 -11.53 0.14
N ASP A 23 -19.11 -10.32 -0.07
CA ASP A 23 -18.83 -9.58 -1.31
C ASP A 23 -17.61 -8.64 -1.16
N SER A 24 -17.03 -8.53 0.05
CA SER A 24 -15.89 -7.67 0.26
C SER A 24 -14.61 -8.26 -0.33
N TRP A 25 -14.02 -7.55 -1.31
CA TRP A 25 -12.73 -7.94 -1.87
C TRP A 25 -11.64 -7.99 -0.79
N THR A 26 -11.63 -6.98 0.11
CA THR A 26 -10.69 -6.92 1.21
C THR A 26 -10.78 -8.16 2.11
N ALA A 27 -12.01 -8.54 2.47
CA ALA A 27 -12.21 -9.73 3.29
C ALA A 27 -11.72 -10.99 2.57
N LYS A 28 -11.95 -11.08 1.26
CA LYS A 28 -11.49 -12.23 0.47
C LYS A 28 -9.96 -12.30 0.44
N LEU A 29 -9.28 -11.17 0.30
CA LEU A 29 -7.82 -11.14 0.29
C LEU A 29 -7.25 -11.56 1.65
N PHE A 30 -7.82 -11.06 2.73
CA PHE A 30 -7.38 -11.46 4.06
C PHE A 30 -7.60 -12.97 4.30
N ALA A 31 -8.72 -13.49 3.84
CA ALA A 31 -9.02 -14.91 3.97
C ALA A 31 -8.06 -15.79 3.17
N LYS A 32 -7.69 -15.35 1.98
CA LYS A 32 -6.73 -16.09 1.12
C LYS A 32 -5.30 -15.99 1.61
N GLY A 33 -4.98 -14.93 2.34
CA GLY A 33 -3.69 -14.80 2.99
C GLY A 33 -2.62 -14.09 2.18
N MET A 34 -1.40 -14.11 2.73
CA MET A 34 -0.28 -13.31 2.24
C MET A 34 0.11 -13.64 0.79
N ASP A 35 0.15 -14.90 0.43
CA ASP A 35 0.61 -15.27 -0.92
C ASP A 35 -0.24 -14.62 -2.00
N LYS A 36 -1.56 -14.65 -1.83
CA LYS A 36 -2.47 -14.03 -2.80
C LYS A 36 -2.38 -12.51 -2.76
N ALA A 37 -2.34 -11.94 -1.56
CA ALA A 37 -2.25 -10.48 -1.42
C ALA A 37 -0.94 -9.94 -1.99
N ALA A 38 0.17 -10.63 -1.75
CA ALA A 38 1.47 -10.25 -2.30
C ALA A 38 1.49 -10.38 -3.83
N GLN A 39 0.87 -11.42 -4.37
CA GLN A 39 0.73 -11.58 -5.81
C GLN A 39 0.00 -10.39 -6.43
N LYS A 40 -1.13 -9.99 -5.83
CA LYS A 40 -1.91 -8.86 -6.32
C LYS A 40 -1.10 -7.57 -6.25
N LEU A 41 -0.36 -7.36 -5.16
CA LEU A 41 0.51 -6.19 -5.04
C LEU A 41 1.53 -6.15 -6.18
N GLY A 42 2.16 -7.29 -6.48
CA GLY A 42 3.11 -7.38 -7.57
C GLY A 42 2.49 -7.05 -8.93
N GLU A 43 1.28 -7.56 -9.19
CA GLU A 43 0.57 -7.27 -10.44
C GLU A 43 0.28 -5.78 -10.59
N GLU A 44 -0.20 -5.14 -9.52
CA GLU A 44 -0.50 -3.71 -9.56
C GLU A 44 0.78 -2.87 -9.70
N ALA A 45 1.89 -3.32 -9.13
CA ALA A 45 3.18 -2.65 -9.29
C ALA A 45 3.61 -2.66 -10.75
N VAL A 46 3.50 -3.80 -11.43
CA VAL A 46 3.85 -3.91 -12.85
C VAL A 46 2.94 -3.01 -13.70
N GLU A 47 1.64 -3.02 -13.45
CA GLU A 47 0.70 -2.17 -14.18
C GLU A 47 1.00 -0.69 -13.99
N THR A 48 1.42 -0.31 -12.77
CA THR A 48 1.82 1.07 -12.48
C THR A 48 3.05 1.46 -13.29
N VAL A 49 4.04 0.57 -13.36
CA VAL A 49 5.26 0.80 -14.17
C VAL A 49 4.90 0.99 -15.64
N ILE A 50 4.02 0.13 -16.16
CA ILE A 50 3.61 0.21 -17.57
C ILE A 50 2.92 1.55 -17.85
N ALA A 51 2.00 1.96 -16.99
CA ALA A 51 1.31 3.24 -17.16
C ALA A 51 2.29 4.41 -17.13
N ALA A 52 3.28 4.36 -16.24
CA ALA A 52 4.30 5.40 -16.14
C ALA A 52 5.15 5.49 -17.40
N VAL A 53 5.62 4.36 -17.91
CA VAL A 53 6.48 4.31 -19.09
C VAL A 53 5.72 4.79 -20.33
N ARG A 54 4.42 4.50 -20.42
CA ARG A 54 3.60 4.94 -21.55
C ARG A 54 3.19 6.40 -21.48
N GLY A 55 3.42 7.06 -20.36
CA GLY A 55 2.94 8.43 -20.17
C GLY A 55 1.43 8.51 -20.05
N ASP A 56 0.79 7.43 -19.63
CA ASP A 56 -0.67 7.37 -19.44
C ASP A 56 -1.01 7.97 -18.07
N ARG A 57 -1.30 9.26 -18.05
CA ARG A 57 -1.53 9.99 -16.80
C ARG A 57 -2.70 9.41 -16.00
N GLN A 58 -3.82 9.19 -16.66
CA GLN A 58 -5.00 8.68 -15.96
C GLN A 58 -4.81 7.25 -15.48
N GLY A 59 -4.18 6.42 -16.32
CA GLY A 59 -3.83 5.06 -15.95
C GLY A 59 -2.88 5.02 -14.77
N LEU A 60 -1.89 5.92 -14.74
CA LEU A 60 -0.95 5.99 -13.64
C LEU A 60 -1.64 6.34 -12.31
N VAL A 61 -2.59 7.27 -12.34
CA VAL A 61 -3.38 7.60 -11.15
C VAL A 61 -4.16 6.38 -10.67
N SER A 62 -4.86 5.71 -11.60
CA SER A 62 -5.70 4.56 -11.26
C SER A 62 -4.87 3.40 -10.72
N GLU A 63 -3.78 3.06 -11.40
CA GLU A 63 -2.93 1.94 -10.98
C GLU A 63 -2.18 2.25 -9.68
N SER A 64 -1.80 3.52 -9.46
CA SER A 64 -1.20 3.92 -8.19
C SER A 64 -2.17 3.74 -7.02
N ALA A 65 -3.44 4.06 -7.23
CA ALA A 65 -4.46 3.85 -6.20
C ALA A 65 -4.58 2.37 -5.87
N ASP A 66 -4.63 1.50 -6.89
CA ASP A 66 -4.70 0.06 -6.70
C ASP A 66 -3.45 -0.47 -6.01
N LEU A 67 -2.28 0.06 -6.35
CA LEU A 67 -1.02 -0.34 -5.74
C LEU A 67 -1.02 -0.03 -4.25
N ILE A 68 -1.38 1.20 -3.88
CA ILE A 68 -1.40 1.63 -2.48
C ILE A 68 -2.41 0.80 -1.69
N TYR A 69 -3.60 0.57 -2.27
CA TYR A 69 -4.63 -0.24 -1.62
C TYR A 69 -4.11 -1.64 -1.30
N HIS A 70 -3.54 -2.33 -2.29
CA HIS A 70 -3.04 -3.69 -2.10
C HIS A 70 -1.82 -3.73 -1.17
N TRP A 71 -1.00 -2.68 -1.19
CA TRP A 71 0.11 -2.56 -0.25
C TRP A 71 -0.38 -2.50 1.19
N LEU A 72 -1.41 -1.69 1.46
CA LEU A 72 -1.98 -1.61 2.81
C LEU A 72 -2.63 -2.93 3.22
N VAL A 73 -3.22 -3.68 2.29
CA VAL A 73 -3.75 -5.02 2.58
C VAL A 73 -2.62 -5.94 3.03
N VAL A 74 -1.49 -5.93 2.31
CA VAL A 74 -0.32 -6.76 2.68
C VAL A 74 0.18 -6.40 4.07
N LEU A 75 0.30 -5.10 4.38
CA LEU A 75 0.68 -4.67 5.72
C LEU A 75 -0.31 -5.17 6.78
N GLY A 76 -1.60 -5.08 6.48
CA GLY A 76 -2.64 -5.53 7.40
C GLY A 76 -2.56 -7.01 7.70
N ILE A 77 -2.33 -7.83 6.67
CA ILE A 77 -2.18 -9.28 6.85
C ILE A 77 -0.91 -9.57 7.67
N ALA A 78 0.16 -8.83 7.43
CA ALA A 78 1.43 -9.01 8.15
C ALA A 78 1.37 -8.49 9.58
N GLY A 79 0.31 -7.76 9.95
CA GLY A 79 0.20 -7.16 11.27
C GLY A 79 1.12 -5.97 11.48
N ILE A 80 1.53 -5.31 10.39
CA ILE A 80 2.41 -4.14 10.44
C ILE A 80 1.57 -2.87 10.31
N PRO A 81 1.57 -1.98 11.31
CA PRO A 81 0.84 -0.73 11.20
C PRO A 81 1.47 0.20 10.14
N LEU A 82 0.62 0.95 9.45
CA LEU A 82 1.09 1.98 8.51
C LEU A 82 2.10 2.93 9.18
N ASP A 83 1.86 3.26 10.45
CA ASP A 83 2.72 4.18 11.19
C ASP A 83 4.17 3.72 11.23
N ASP A 84 4.42 2.41 11.29
CA ASP A 84 5.79 1.88 11.29
C ASP A 84 6.52 2.24 9.99
N VAL A 85 5.82 2.16 8.86
CA VAL A 85 6.39 2.53 7.57
C VAL A 85 6.62 4.04 7.49
N LEU A 86 5.66 4.82 7.97
CA LEU A 86 5.78 6.27 7.95
C LEU A 86 6.96 6.74 8.82
N LYS A 87 7.16 6.11 9.98
CA LYS A 87 8.30 6.44 10.84
C LYS A 87 9.63 6.11 10.17
N GLU A 88 9.69 5.00 9.45
CA GLU A 88 10.89 4.65 8.67
C GLU A 88 11.17 5.70 7.61
N LEU A 89 10.14 6.13 6.88
CA LEU A 89 10.27 7.18 5.87
C LEU A 89 10.70 8.51 6.49
N GLU A 90 10.11 8.87 7.63
CA GLU A 90 10.48 10.10 8.32
C GLU A 90 11.94 10.08 8.73
N GLY A 91 12.42 8.95 9.26
CA GLY A 91 13.82 8.80 9.63
C GLY A 91 14.76 8.97 8.45
N ARG A 92 14.37 8.45 7.28
CA ARG A 92 15.17 8.58 6.07
C ARG A 92 15.17 10.00 5.51
N THR A 93 14.04 10.66 5.52
CA THR A 93 13.88 11.97 4.90
C THR A 93 14.33 13.13 5.79
N SER A 94 14.55 12.88 7.07
CA SER A 94 15.06 13.90 7.98
C SER A 94 16.58 14.08 7.87
N ARG A 95 17.25 13.27 7.04
CA ARG A 95 18.70 13.32 6.82
C ARG A 95 18.98 13.72 5.38
N SER A 96 20.22 14.21 5.13
CA SER A 96 20.66 14.42 3.75
C SER A 96 20.75 13.07 3.03
N GLY A 97 20.61 13.08 1.71
CA GLY A 97 20.71 11.86 0.92
C GLY A 97 22.06 11.15 1.10
N ILE A 98 23.14 11.91 1.26
CA ILE A 98 24.47 11.36 1.48
C ILE A 98 24.54 10.67 2.84
N ALA A 99 24.07 11.32 3.88
CA ALA A 99 24.07 10.75 5.22
C ALA A 99 23.21 9.49 5.30
N GLU A 100 22.06 9.48 4.59
CA GLU A 100 21.20 8.32 4.53
C GLU A 100 21.90 7.13 3.89
N LYS A 101 22.56 7.34 2.77
CA LYS A 101 23.31 6.27 2.10
C LYS A 101 24.42 5.73 2.98
N ALA A 102 25.14 6.59 3.67
CA ALA A 102 26.21 6.18 4.59
C ALA A 102 25.67 5.32 5.72
N SER A 103 24.51 5.67 6.26
CA SER A 103 23.94 4.91 7.38
C SER A 103 23.38 3.54 6.97
N ARG A 104 22.99 3.39 5.72
CA ARG A 104 22.52 2.11 5.18
C ARG A 104 23.66 1.24 4.66
N GLY A 105 24.75 1.86 4.41
CA GLY A 105 26.04 1.41 3.93
C GLY A 105 26.42 0.13 3.67
#